data_399ec09b17afcc6d15d3086f475166cf
#
_entry.id   399ec09b17afcc6d15d3086f475166cf
#
_cell.length_a   1.000
_cell.length_b   1.000
_cell.length_c   1.000
_cell.angle_alpha   90.00
_cell.angle_beta   90.00
_cell.angle_gamma   90.00
#
_symmetry.space_group_name_H-M   'P 1'
#
loop_
_entity.id
_entity.type
_entity.pdbx_description
1 polymer ?
#
loop_
_entity_poly.entity_id
_entity_poly.type
_entity_poly.pdbx_seq_one_letter_code
_entity_poly.pdbx_strand_id
1 'polypeptide(L)'
;MLLRTKIFSFIFLLSAFSYAQEEEASHSYQLIEDKATLPILTPALEERSIEKLLLHNGMHVYLISDPGVDQSAGGLAVEAGFWDDPKEYPGMAHFLEHMLFMGTAAYPKEFEYMQFINDHGGKVNAFTSSDRTVYMFSVNNDAFAATMDRFAHFFIDPLLAMNYIERELHAVDQEHAKNIENDGWREYMIFKEMGNQEHPNCSFSTGNAKTLSGIPQKALKNWYENHYSASRMHLVLISPLSLEDMRQMALDCFSAVRSFPVKQRALPGSFTSAKQRGHMFFIQPVKEIKQLSLRWEIPQAFASDINRQAPDLIAYALNKEGDNSLIQLLKKEQIIESLHVSYNRFNKEAMLFSIDMYLTENGLLRIDDAVQAVFQSLERLRLEGYPRYLFDEIVSISTLNYQYQSRNDAFDTIMNIASQMPYE
;
A
#
# COMPACT_ATOMS: atom_id res chain seq x y z
N MET A 1 52.23 32.13 -28.73
CA MET A 1 52.22 31.62 -27.35
C MET A 1 50.97 31.99 -26.59
N LEU A 2 50.10 32.84 -27.11
CA LEU A 2 48.85 33.31 -26.42
C LEU A 2 47.60 32.45 -26.72
N LEU A 3 47.63 31.52 -27.66
CA LEU A 3 46.47 30.71 -28.02
C LEU A 3 46.36 29.39 -27.21
N ARG A 4 47.46 28.88 -26.67
CA ARG A 4 47.47 27.64 -25.86
C ARG A 4 46.98 27.85 -24.42
N THR A 5 47.13 29.04 -23.86
CA THR A 5 46.74 29.34 -22.49
C THR A 5 45.22 29.52 -22.33
N LYS A 6 44.50 29.97 -23.40
CA LYS A 6 43.03 30.12 -23.34
C LYS A 6 42.27 28.79 -23.44
N ILE A 7 42.83 27.81 -24.16
CA ILE A 7 42.19 26.48 -24.28
C ILE A 7 42.32 25.69 -22.98
N PHE A 8 43.44 25.81 -22.28
CA PHE A 8 43.64 25.15 -20.99
C PHE A 8 42.75 25.75 -19.85
N SER A 9 42.54 27.08 -19.85
CA SER A 9 41.62 27.71 -18.88
C SER A 9 40.14 27.35 -19.14
N PHE A 10 39.74 27.12 -20.40
CA PHE A 10 38.35 26.73 -20.70
C PHE A 10 38.07 25.27 -20.38
N ILE A 11 39.07 24.38 -20.57
CA ILE A 11 38.95 22.96 -20.19
C ILE A 11 38.97 22.80 -18.68
N PHE A 12 39.72 23.60 -17.92
CA PHE A 12 39.74 23.60 -16.47
C PHE A 12 38.46 24.17 -15.85
N LEU A 13 37.85 25.18 -16.48
CA LEU A 13 36.55 25.73 -16.08
C LEU A 13 35.41 24.75 -16.36
N LEU A 14 35.41 24.04 -17.49
CA LEU A 14 34.41 23.00 -17.80
C LEU A 14 34.55 21.79 -16.89
N SER A 15 35.77 21.34 -16.58
CA SER A 15 36.00 20.23 -15.65
C SER A 15 35.67 20.62 -14.18
N ALA A 16 35.94 21.85 -13.78
CA ALA A 16 35.57 22.34 -12.44
C ALA A 16 34.05 22.53 -12.33
N PHE A 17 33.37 22.95 -13.39
CA PHE A 17 31.89 23.05 -13.40
C PHE A 17 31.23 21.67 -13.41
N SER A 18 31.77 20.71 -14.16
CA SER A 18 31.32 19.32 -14.13
C SER A 18 31.54 18.67 -12.75
N TYR A 19 32.72 18.89 -12.14
CA TYR A 19 33.04 18.36 -10.83
C TYR A 19 32.20 19.01 -9.72
N ALA A 20 31.91 20.31 -9.81
CA ALA A 20 31.01 21.00 -8.87
C ALA A 20 29.56 20.53 -9.02
N GLN A 21 29.10 20.25 -10.25
CA GLN A 21 27.77 19.65 -10.47
C GLN A 21 27.69 18.21 -9.97
N GLU A 22 28.75 17.40 -10.13
CA GLU A 22 28.79 16.04 -9.57
C GLU A 22 28.87 16.07 -8.03
N GLU A 23 29.55 17.03 -7.44
CA GLU A 23 29.65 17.21 -6.00
C GLU A 23 28.33 17.74 -5.38
N GLU A 24 27.65 18.70 -6.02
CA GLU A 24 26.28 19.13 -5.64
C GLU A 24 25.25 17.99 -5.84
N ALA A 25 25.35 17.22 -6.92
CA ALA A 25 24.48 16.07 -7.14
C ALA A 25 24.69 14.99 -6.08
N SER A 26 25.92 14.74 -5.62
CA SER A 26 26.22 13.76 -4.57
C SER A 26 25.67 14.13 -3.21
N HIS A 27 25.26 15.40 -3.00
CA HIS A 27 24.64 15.88 -1.77
C HIS A 27 23.10 15.89 -1.82
N SER A 28 22.50 15.71 -3.00
CA SER A 28 21.04 15.78 -3.18
C SER A 28 20.35 14.43 -3.06
N TYR A 29 21.02 13.33 -3.32
CA TYR A 29 20.49 11.97 -3.17
C TYR A 29 21.61 10.93 -3.00
N GLN A 30 21.20 9.72 -2.58
CA GLN A 30 22.05 8.53 -2.52
C GLN A 30 21.39 7.41 -3.34
N LEU A 31 22.18 6.72 -4.17
CA LEU A 31 21.73 5.51 -4.86
C LEU A 31 21.60 4.35 -3.88
N ILE A 32 20.51 3.59 -4.00
CA ILE A 32 20.28 2.35 -3.25
C ILE A 32 20.50 1.18 -4.22
N GLU A 33 21.38 0.25 -3.84
CA GLU A 33 21.67 -0.93 -4.64
C GLU A 33 20.44 -1.84 -4.78
N ASP A 34 20.13 -2.25 -6.00
CA ASP A 34 19.09 -3.25 -6.24
C ASP A 34 19.61 -4.65 -5.90
N LYS A 35 18.84 -5.37 -5.09
CA LYS A 35 19.17 -6.72 -4.64
C LYS A 35 18.60 -7.82 -5.54
N ALA A 36 17.88 -7.47 -6.61
CA ALA A 36 17.32 -8.44 -7.53
C ALA A 36 18.44 -9.20 -8.24
N THR A 37 18.37 -10.53 -8.18
CA THR A 37 19.39 -11.42 -8.79
C THR A 37 18.85 -12.18 -9.99
N LEU A 38 17.54 -12.23 -10.19
CA LEU A 38 16.91 -12.92 -11.31
C LEU A 38 16.71 -11.96 -12.48
N PRO A 39 17.03 -12.37 -13.72
CA PRO A 39 16.78 -11.54 -14.90
C PRO A 39 15.28 -11.58 -15.25
N ILE A 40 14.78 -10.47 -15.79
CA ILE A 40 13.49 -10.42 -16.49
C ILE A 40 13.75 -10.90 -17.93
N LEU A 41 12.98 -11.91 -18.39
CA LEU A 41 13.15 -12.54 -19.69
C LEU A 41 12.05 -12.16 -20.70
N THR A 42 11.06 -11.38 -20.27
CA THR A 42 9.98 -10.90 -21.14
C THR A 42 10.51 -9.90 -22.16
N PRO A 43 10.48 -10.17 -23.48
CA PRO A 43 11.02 -9.25 -24.49
C PRO A 43 10.39 -7.86 -24.45
N ALA A 44 9.10 -7.77 -24.11
CA ALA A 44 8.40 -6.49 -23.98
C ALA A 44 8.96 -5.58 -22.86
N LEU A 45 9.76 -6.12 -21.94
CA LEU A 45 10.36 -5.41 -20.80
C LEU A 45 11.88 -5.31 -20.91
N GLU A 46 12.48 -5.70 -22.06
CA GLU A 46 13.94 -5.71 -22.25
C GLU A 46 14.57 -4.32 -22.09
N GLU A 47 13.87 -3.27 -22.53
CA GLU A 47 14.33 -1.88 -22.43
C GLU A 47 13.96 -1.20 -21.11
N ARG A 48 13.23 -1.89 -20.21
CA ARG A 48 12.88 -1.36 -18.89
C ARG A 48 14.12 -1.27 -18.02
N SER A 49 14.32 -0.11 -17.41
CA SER A 49 15.38 0.12 -16.43
C SER A 49 14.81 0.69 -15.15
N ILE A 50 15.48 0.42 -14.03
CA ILE A 50 15.03 0.83 -12.70
C ILE A 50 16.16 1.50 -11.93
N GLU A 51 15.79 2.40 -11.02
CA GLU A 51 16.73 3.03 -10.09
C GLU A 51 16.04 3.27 -8.74
N LYS A 52 16.78 3.05 -7.66
CA LYS A 52 16.33 3.29 -6.29
C LYS A 52 17.18 4.39 -5.68
N LEU A 53 16.53 5.38 -5.07
CA LEU A 53 17.19 6.56 -4.49
C LEU A 53 16.71 6.80 -3.05
N LEU A 54 17.58 7.40 -2.27
CA LEU A 54 17.25 8.08 -1.02
C LEU A 54 17.56 9.56 -1.21
N LEU A 55 16.55 10.43 -1.20
CA LEU A 55 16.73 11.87 -1.30
C LEU A 55 17.33 12.43 0.01
N HIS A 56 17.97 13.59 -0.05
CA HIS A 56 18.58 14.24 1.13
C HIS A 56 17.57 14.52 2.25
N ASN A 57 16.27 14.69 1.93
CA ASN A 57 15.22 14.86 2.93
C ASN A 57 14.71 13.52 3.51
N GLY A 58 15.31 12.39 3.12
CA GLY A 58 14.99 11.05 3.60
C GLY A 58 13.86 10.35 2.85
N MET A 59 13.32 10.92 1.76
CA MET A 59 12.31 10.27 0.94
C MET A 59 12.92 9.13 0.12
N HIS A 60 12.32 7.96 0.15
CA HIS A 60 12.67 6.83 -0.73
C HIS A 60 12.01 7.02 -2.09
N VAL A 61 12.77 6.83 -3.17
CA VAL A 61 12.26 6.96 -4.53
C VAL A 61 12.59 5.71 -5.35
N TYR A 62 11.61 5.21 -6.09
CA TYR A 62 11.74 4.11 -7.02
C TYR A 62 11.34 4.56 -8.42
N LEU A 63 12.29 4.55 -9.34
CA LEU A 63 12.11 5.00 -10.73
C LEU A 63 12.06 3.81 -11.67
N ILE A 64 11.11 3.81 -12.60
CA ILE A 64 10.95 2.80 -13.63
C ILE A 64 10.88 3.51 -14.98
N SER A 65 11.96 3.44 -15.76
CA SER A 65 11.98 3.85 -17.15
C SER A 65 11.51 2.69 -18.02
N ASP A 66 10.36 2.83 -18.65
CA ASP A 66 9.78 1.81 -19.55
C ASP A 66 9.28 2.48 -20.83
N PRO A 67 10.05 2.43 -21.92
CA PRO A 67 9.69 3.07 -23.20
C PRO A 67 8.35 2.59 -23.78
N GLY A 68 7.86 1.44 -23.35
CA GLY A 68 6.64 0.84 -23.86
C GLY A 68 5.37 1.13 -23.04
N VAL A 69 5.39 2.03 -22.05
CA VAL A 69 4.16 2.40 -21.34
C VAL A 69 3.37 3.46 -22.10
N ASP A 70 2.06 3.27 -22.18
CA ASP A 70 1.15 4.19 -22.86
C ASP A 70 0.92 5.47 -22.05
N GLN A 71 0.95 5.37 -20.74
CA GLN A 71 0.80 6.48 -19.78
C GLN A 71 1.92 6.47 -18.76
N SER A 72 2.32 7.66 -18.31
CA SER A 72 3.15 7.83 -17.13
C SER A 72 2.30 7.78 -15.87
N ALA A 73 2.86 7.28 -14.78
CA ALA A 73 2.16 7.20 -13.51
C ALA A 73 3.12 7.49 -12.33
N GLY A 74 2.53 7.98 -11.25
CA GLY A 74 3.22 8.22 -10.00
C GLY A 74 2.38 7.82 -8.80
N GLY A 75 3.04 7.31 -7.76
CA GLY A 75 2.41 6.99 -6.50
C GLY A 75 3.32 7.33 -5.33
N LEU A 76 2.71 7.76 -4.22
CA LEU A 76 3.43 8.07 -3.00
C LEU A 76 2.70 7.47 -1.80
N ALA A 77 3.41 6.62 -1.06
CA ALA A 77 2.95 6.11 0.22
C ALA A 77 3.53 6.95 1.35
N VAL A 78 2.68 7.35 2.28
CA VAL A 78 3.07 7.98 3.56
C VAL A 78 2.86 6.96 4.66
N GLU A 79 3.85 6.67 5.49
CA GLU A 79 3.73 5.77 6.65
C GLU A 79 2.92 6.45 7.79
N ALA A 80 1.68 6.79 7.49
CA ALA A 80 0.69 7.34 8.40
C ALA A 80 -0.69 6.83 7.99
N GLY A 81 -1.40 6.15 8.87
CA GLY A 81 -2.68 5.53 8.59
C GLY A 81 -3.66 5.69 9.75
N PHE A 82 -4.79 4.95 9.70
CA PHE A 82 -5.82 5.12 10.72
C PHE A 82 -5.42 4.61 12.13
N TRP A 83 -4.30 3.89 12.27
CA TRP A 83 -3.76 3.57 13.59
C TRP A 83 -3.09 4.77 14.28
N ASP A 84 -2.82 5.83 13.52
CA ASP A 84 -2.30 7.10 14.05
C ASP A 84 -3.42 8.09 14.40
N ASP A 85 -4.69 7.75 14.14
CA ASP A 85 -5.82 8.62 14.44
C ASP A 85 -5.89 9.00 15.91
N PRO A 86 -6.17 10.26 16.23
CA PRO A 86 -6.47 10.67 17.59
C PRO A 86 -7.81 10.08 18.02
N LYS A 87 -7.94 9.73 19.30
CA LYS A 87 -9.17 9.14 19.85
C LYS A 87 -10.40 10.04 19.70
N GLU A 88 -10.17 11.34 19.63
CA GLU A 88 -11.21 12.38 19.49
C GLU A 88 -11.81 12.43 18.08
N TYR A 89 -11.02 12.02 17.06
CA TYR A 89 -11.41 12.08 15.66
C TYR A 89 -11.08 10.78 14.90
N PRO A 90 -11.78 9.67 15.19
CA PRO A 90 -11.62 8.42 14.44
C PRO A 90 -11.97 8.61 12.96
N GLY A 91 -11.10 8.23 12.05
CA GLY A 91 -11.19 8.48 10.61
C GLY A 91 -10.43 9.73 10.15
N MET A 92 -9.59 10.34 11.00
CA MET A 92 -8.78 11.52 10.68
C MET A 92 -7.86 11.29 9.49
N ALA A 93 -7.16 10.17 9.44
CA ALA A 93 -6.23 9.84 8.36
C ALA A 93 -6.96 9.75 7.01
N HIS A 94 -8.09 9.07 6.95
CA HIS A 94 -8.92 8.95 5.76
C HIS A 94 -9.53 10.30 5.35
N PHE A 95 -9.99 11.07 6.31
CA PHE A 95 -10.51 12.41 6.04
C PHE A 95 -9.43 13.36 5.50
N LEU A 96 -8.21 13.28 6.02
CA LEU A 96 -7.09 14.04 5.48
C LEU A 96 -6.76 13.61 4.04
N GLU A 97 -6.86 12.32 3.73
CA GLU A 97 -6.70 11.82 2.36
C GLU A 97 -7.62 12.59 1.40
N HIS A 98 -8.91 12.69 1.69
CA HIS A 98 -9.87 13.50 0.90
C HIS A 98 -9.47 14.96 0.82
N MET A 99 -9.07 15.55 1.93
CA MET A 99 -8.76 16.97 2.03
C MET A 99 -7.52 17.40 1.22
N LEU A 100 -6.57 16.49 0.94
CA LEU A 100 -5.39 16.81 0.12
C LEU A 100 -5.74 17.08 -1.34
N PHE A 101 -6.83 16.54 -1.85
CA PHE A 101 -7.32 16.79 -3.20
C PHE A 101 -8.01 18.15 -3.35
N MET A 102 -8.26 18.86 -2.24
CA MET A 102 -9.07 20.09 -2.24
C MET A 102 -8.28 21.37 -2.55
N GLY A 103 -7.00 21.25 -2.91
CA GLY A 103 -6.15 22.34 -3.35
C GLY A 103 -4.94 22.58 -2.46
N THR A 104 -3.95 23.20 -3.06
CA THR A 104 -2.65 23.55 -2.47
C THR A 104 -2.41 25.06 -2.61
N ALA A 105 -1.37 25.60 -1.98
CA ALA A 105 -1.06 27.03 -2.15
C ALA A 105 -0.65 27.37 -3.59
N ALA A 106 0.03 26.46 -4.28
CA ALA A 106 0.38 26.62 -5.69
C ALA A 106 -0.83 26.43 -6.63
N TYR A 107 -1.74 25.53 -6.28
CA TYR A 107 -2.94 25.17 -7.07
C TYR A 107 -4.20 25.31 -6.20
N PRO A 108 -4.66 26.52 -5.90
CA PRO A 108 -5.70 26.74 -4.89
C PRO A 108 -7.13 26.45 -5.37
N LYS A 109 -7.32 26.22 -6.66
CA LYS A 109 -8.64 25.94 -7.21
C LYS A 109 -9.07 24.52 -6.85
N GLU A 110 -10.26 24.40 -6.30
CA GLU A 110 -10.92 23.15 -5.99
C GLU A 110 -11.00 22.21 -7.19
N PHE A 111 -10.71 20.92 -6.99
CA PHE A 111 -10.69 19.87 -8.02
C PHE A 111 -9.76 20.12 -9.22
N GLU A 112 -8.88 21.13 -9.16
CA GLU A 112 -7.99 21.45 -10.27
C GLU A 112 -7.10 20.26 -10.63
N TYR A 113 -6.54 19.59 -9.63
CA TYR A 113 -5.72 18.40 -9.84
C TYR A 113 -6.47 17.26 -10.53
N MET A 114 -7.66 16.92 -10.03
CA MET A 114 -8.49 15.86 -10.63
C MET A 114 -8.94 16.24 -12.05
N GLN A 115 -9.33 17.49 -12.25
CA GLN A 115 -9.71 17.99 -13.56
C GLN A 115 -8.53 17.93 -14.53
N PHE A 116 -7.34 18.38 -14.11
CA PHE A 116 -6.13 18.33 -14.94
C PHE A 116 -5.83 16.91 -15.41
N ILE A 117 -5.86 15.93 -14.50
CA ILE A 117 -5.62 14.52 -14.82
C ILE A 117 -6.68 13.98 -15.80
N ASN A 118 -7.96 14.26 -15.55
CA ASN A 118 -9.04 13.82 -16.43
C ASN A 118 -8.94 14.43 -17.83
N ASP A 119 -8.60 15.71 -17.95
CA ASP A 119 -8.41 16.42 -19.23
C ASP A 119 -7.22 15.85 -20.03
N HIS A 120 -6.28 15.19 -19.36
CA HIS A 120 -5.13 14.51 -19.98
C HIS A 120 -5.24 12.98 -19.97
N GLY A 121 -6.47 12.45 -19.95
CA GLY A 121 -6.79 11.03 -20.13
C GLY A 121 -6.36 10.10 -18.98
N GLY A 122 -6.05 10.66 -17.82
CA GLY A 122 -5.51 9.94 -16.68
C GLY A 122 -6.55 9.43 -15.70
N LYS A 123 -6.05 8.81 -14.64
CA LYS A 123 -6.80 8.32 -13.48
C LYS A 123 -6.13 8.80 -12.20
N VAL A 124 -6.92 8.96 -11.15
CA VAL A 124 -6.44 9.30 -9.81
C VAL A 124 -7.17 8.44 -8.78
N ASN A 125 -6.46 8.03 -7.75
CA ASN A 125 -7.04 7.36 -6.58
C ASN A 125 -6.16 7.58 -5.35
N ALA A 126 -6.70 7.27 -4.19
CA ALA A 126 -5.97 7.13 -2.95
C ALA A 126 -6.65 6.10 -2.06
N PHE A 127 -5.97 5.64 -1.04
CA PHE A 127 -6.57 4.83 0.03
C PHE A 127 -5.79 4.97 1.32
N THR A 128 -6.50 4.84 2.44
CA THR A 128 -5.94 4.83 3.78
C THR A 128 -6.03 3.42 4.38
N SER A 129 -4.89 2.91 4.82
CA SER A 129 -4.75 1.64 5.52
C SER A 129 -4.44 1.86 7.01
N SER A 130 -4.13 0.80 7.74
CA SER A 130 -3.78 0.85 9.17
C SER A 130 -2.56 1.71 9.46
N ASP A 131 -1.50 1.55 8.67
CA ASP A 131 -0.19 2.15 8.91
C ASP A 131 0.27 3.12 7.82
N ARG A 132 -0.54 3.32 6.78
CA ARG A 132 -0.18 4.19 5.65
C ARG A 132 -1.37 4.73 4.89
N THR A 133 -1.11 5.83 4.19
CA THR A 133 -1.99 6.38 3.16
C THR A 133 -1.23 6.42 1.83
N VAL A 134 -1.84 5.97 0.75
CA VAL A 134 -1.23 5.90 -0.58
C VAL A 134 -2.03 6.75 -1.54
N TYR A 135 -1.33 7.63 -2.27
CA TYR A 135 -1.87 8.50 -3.32
C TYR A 135 -1.28 8.06 -4.65
N MET A 136 -2.07 8.05 -5.72
CA MET A 136 -1.59 7.60 -7.02
C MET A 136 -2.34 8.25 -8.17
N PHE A 137 -1.65 8.37 -9.29
CA PHE A 137 -2.22 8.86 -10.54
C PHE A 137 -1.59 8.18 -11.76
N SER A 138 -2.29 8.19 -12.89
CA SER A 138 -1.71 8.04 -14.22
C SER A 138 -2.16 9.22 -15.10
N VAL A 139 -1.41 9.49 -16.15
CA VAL A 139 -1.69 10.58 -17.09
C VAL A 139 -0.99 10.32 -18.42
N ASN A 140 -1.45 10.92 -19.51
CA ASN A 140 -0.72 10.89 -20.77
C ASN A 140 0.72 11.42 -20.60
N ASN A 141 1.66 10.83 -21.32
CA ASN A 141 3.10 11.06 -21.11
C ASN A 141 3.52 12.53 -21.23
N ASP A 142 2.86 13.31 -22.10
CA ASP A 142 3.13 14.73 -22.31
C ASP A 142 2.71 15.65 -21.14
N ALA A 143 1.79 15.18 -20.31
CA ALA A 143 1.31 15.91 -19.14
C ALA A 143 2.03 15.51 -17.83
N PHE A 144 2.96 14.53 -17.87
CA PHE A 144 3.55 13.93 -16.68
C PHE A 144 4.26 14.94 -15.79
N ALA A 145 5.15 15.79 -16.35
CA ALA A 145 5.88 16.78 -15.58
C ALA A 145 4.95 17.79 -14.86
N ALA A 146 3.93 18.27 -15.56
CA ALA A 146 2.96 19.20 -14.99
C ALA A 146 2.07 18.55 -13.91
N THR A 147 1.83 17.22 -14.02
CA THR A 147 1.11 16.45 -12.98
C THR A 147 1.99 16.22 -11.76
N MET A 148 3.28 15.91 -11.96
CA MET A 148 4.24 15.71 -10.88
C MET A 148 4.38 16.94 -9.99
N ASP A 149 4.46 18.13 -10.58
CA ASP A 149 4.52 19.39 -9.83
C ASP A 149 3.25 19.57 -8.96
N ARG A 150 2.06 19.36 -9.53
CA ARG A 150 0.78 19.40 -8.77
C ARG A 150 0.73 18.38 -7.65
N PHE A 151 1.16 17.16 -7.94
CA PHE A 151 1.14 16.07 -6.97
C PHE A 151 2.08 16.32 -5.78
N ALA A 152 3.28 16.85 -6.05
CA ALA A 152 4.24 17.19 -4.99
C ALA A 152 3.69 18.23 -4.01
N HIS A 153 2.88 19.16 -4.47
CA HIS A 153 2.27 20.19 -3.63
C HIS A 153 1.28 19.66 -2.59
N PHE A 154 0.74 18.43 -2.74
CA PHE A 154 -0.01 17.76 -1.67
C PHE A 154 0.83 17.57 -0.41
N PHE A 155 2.15 17.41 -0.58
CA PHE A 155 3.10 17.10 0.48
C PHE A 155 3.97 18.30 0.87
N ILE A 156 3.82 19.44 0.18
CA ILE A 156 4.55 20.68 0.45
C ILE A 156 3.66 21.70 1.16
N ASP A 157 2.51 22.05 0.58
CA ASP A 157 1.71 23.20 1.00
C ASP A 157 0.18 23.02 0.84
N PRO A 158 -0.41 21.87 1.33
CA PRO A 158 -1.85 21.69 1.23
C PRO A 158 -2.62 22.77 2.00
N LEU A 159 -3.69 23.28 1.41
CA LEU A 159 -4.49 24.35 2.03
C LEU A 159 -5.32 23.85 3.21
N LEU A 160 -5.88 22.64 3.13
CA LEU A 160 -6.80 22.06 4.14
C LEU A 160 -7.88 23.08 4.55
N ALA A 161 -8.49 23.73 3.56
CA ALA A 161 -9.32 24.91 3.76
C ALA A 161 -10.67 24.58 4.40
N MET A 162 -11.11 25.42 5.36
CA MET A 162 -12.33 25.23 6.17
C MET A 162 -13.60 25.08 5.33
N ASN A 163 -13.71 25.82 4.22
CA ASN A 163 -14.89 25.82 3.35
C ASN A 163 -15.14 24.47 2.66
N TYR A 164 -14.14 23.56 2.63
CA TYR A 164 -14.29 22.22 2.05
C TYR A 164 -14.59 21.14 3.07
N ILE A 165 -14.33 21.39 4.36
CA ILE A 165 -14.47 20.40 5.43
C ILE A 165 -15.89 19.82 5.50
N GLU A 166 -16.92 20.66 5.49
CA GLU A 166 -18.32 20.18 5.60
C GLU A 166 -18.71 19.32 4.41
N ARG A 167 -18.31 19.71 3.22
CA ARG A 167 -18.64 18.95 2.01
C ARG A 167 -17.90 17.61 1.96
N GLU A 168 -16.60 17.59 2.23
CA GLU A 168 -15.82 16.34 2.26
C GLU A 168 -16.27 15.44 3.42
N LEU A 169 -16.72 15.99 4.53
CA LEU A 169 -17.36 15.21 5.59
C LEU A 169 -18.63 14.51 5.09
N HIS A 170 -19.44 15.17 4.24
CA HIS A 170 -20.58 14.53 3.60
C HIS A 170 -20.15 13.42 2.63
N ALA A 171 -19.08 13.60 1.87
CA ALA A 171 -18.56 12.56 0.97
C ALA A 171 -18.13 11.31 1.74
N VAL A 172 -17.37 11.47 2.82
CA VAL A 172 -16.95 10.38 3.71
C VAL A 172 -18.16 9.70 4.39
N ASP A 173 -19.17 10.47 4.80
CA ASP A 173 -20.39 9.93 5.40
C ASP A 173 -21.20 9.08 4.39
N GLN A 174 -21.28 9.51 3.13
CA GLN A 174 -21.93 8.75 2.06
C GLN A 174 -21.15 7.47 1.72
N GLU A 175 -19.81 7.53 1.73
CA GLU A 175 -18.96 6.35 1.56
C GLU A 175 -19.20 5.34 2.69
N HIS A 176 -19.23 5.80 3.92
CA HIS A 176 -19.59 4.95 5.06
C HIS A 176 -20.96 4.32 4.89
N ALA A 177 -21.99 5.11 4.53
CA ALA A 177 -23.35 4.61 4.30
C ALA A 177 -23.41 3.52 3.22
N LYS A 178 -22.62 3.65 2.15
CA LYS A 178 -22.46 2.61 1.11
C LYS A 178 -21.76 1.36 1.65
N ASN A 179 -20.73 1.55 2.45
CA ASN A 179 -19.92 0.45 2.97
C ASN A 179 -20.68 -0.45 3.95
N ILE A 180 -21.61 0.08 4.75
CA ILE A 180 -22.44 -0.72 5.69
C ILE A 180 -23.40 -1.70 5.00
N GLU A 181 -23.65 -1.55 3.70
CA GLU A 181 -24.44 -2.50 2.90
C GLU A 181 -23.60 -3.69 2.41
N ASN A 182 -22.28 -3.65 2.58
CA ASN A 182 -21.34 -4.70 2.19
C ASN A 182 -21.07 -5.65 3.36
N ASP A 183 -21.38 -6.94 3.21
CA ASP A 183 -21.25 -7.92 4.29
C ASP A 183 -19.79 -8.12 4.72
N GLY A 184 -18.82 -8.11 3.82
CA GLY A 184 -17.39 -8.20 4.15
C GLY A 184 -16.92 -6.99 4.98
N TRP A 185 -17.40 -5.78 4.66
CA TRP A 185 -17.14 -4.59 5.44
C TRP A 185 -17.75 -4.66 6.85
N ARG A 186 -18.98 -5.14 6.95
CA ARG A 186 -19.68 -5.33 8.24
C ARG A 186 -18.93 -6.34 9.12
N GLU A 187 -18.52 -7.47 8.55
CA GLU A 187 -17.70 -8.47 9.23
C GLU A 187 -16.41 -7.87 9.76
N TYR A 188 -15.69 -7.11 8.89
CA TYR A 188 -14.46 -6.42 9.26
C TYR A 188 -14.68 -5.41 10.40
N MET A 189 -15.74 -4.62 10.36
CA MET A 189 -16.06 -3.66 11.42
C MET A 189 -16.40 -4.34 12.74
N ILE A 190 -17.18 -5.43 12.71
CA ILE A 190 -17.49 -6.24 13.91
C ILE A 190 -16.19 -6.84 14.48
N PHE A 191 -15.33 -7.38 13.62
CA PHE A 191 -14.03 -7.91 14.03
C PHE A 191 -13.18 -6.85 14.75
N LYS A 192 -13.14 -5.62 14.24
CA LYS A 192 -12.44 -4.48 14.86
C LYS A 192 -13.05 -4.10 16.21
N GLU A 193 -14.36 -3.90 16.26
CA GLU A 193 -15.08 -3.47 17.48
C GLU A 193 -14.93 -4.46 18.63
N MET A 194 -14.88 -5.76 18.32
CA MET A 194 -14.65 -6.81 19.32
C MET A 194 -13.17 -7.00 19.68
N GLY A 195 -12.26 -6.35 18.97
CA GLY A 195 -10.82 -6.42 19.18
C GLY A 195 -10.35 -5.87 20.52
N ASN A 196 -9.04 -5.82 20.69
CA ASN A 196 -8.41 -5.23 21.87
C ASN A 196 -8.69 -3.72 21.91
N GLN A 197 -9.45 -3.25 22.89
CA GLN A 197 -9.89 -1.86 23.00
C GLN A 197 -8.75 -0.86 23.31
N GLU A 198 -7.59 -1.36 23.72
CA GLU A 198 -6.39 -0.52 23.91
C GLU A 198 -5.60 -0.38 22.58
N HIS A 199 -5.82 -1.29 21.62
CA HIS A 199 -5.14 -1.26 20.33
C HIS A 199 -5.89 -0.37 19.32
N PRO A 200 -5.21 0.49 18.55
CA PRO A 200 -5.86 1.39 17.60
C PRO A 200 -6.67 0.67 16.50
N ASN A 201 -6.44 -0.62 16.28
CA ASN A 201 -7.23 -1.41 15.35
C ASN A 201 -8.72 -1.48 15.68
N CYS A 202 -9.12 -1.34 16.96
CA CYS A 202 -10.53 -1.32 17.34
C CYS A 202 -11.27 -0.03 16.90
N SER A 203 -10.52 1.03 16.57
CA SER A 203 -11.10 2.32 16.20
C SER A 203 -11.80 2.27 14.84
N PHE A 204 -12.87 3.05 14.72
CA PHE A 204 -13.57 3.27 13.47
C PHE A 204 -12.67 4.03 12.49
N SER A 205 -12.40 3.47 11.31
CA SER A 205 -11.34 3.97 10.42
C SER A 205 -11.82 4.81 9.24
N THR A 206 -13.08 4.64 8.81
CA THR A 206 -13.62 5.41 7.67
C THR A 206 -13.86 6.87 8.05
N GLY A 207 -14.30 7.12 9.25
CA GLY A 207 -14.88 8.42 9.61
C GLY A 207 -16.34 8.55 9.14
N ASN A 208 -17.08 9.44 9.76
CA ASN A 208 -18.43 9.82 9.37
C ASN A 208 -18.81 11.17 10.00
N ALA A 209 -20.00 11.68 9.68
CA ALA A 209 -20.51 12.92 10.21
C ALA A 209 -20.52 12.99 11.76
N LYS A 210 -20.58 11.85 12.45
CA LYS A 210 -20.55 11.80 13.91
C LYS A 210 -19.14 11.85 14.49
N THR A 211 -18.21 11.05 13.95
CA THR A 211 -16.84 10.93 14.50
C THR A 211 -15.94 12.13 14.14
N LEU A 212 -16.26 12.81 13.05
CA LEU A 212 -15.51 13.97 12.54
C LEU A 212 -16.28 15.29 12.70
N SER A 213 -17.42 15.28 13.40
CA SER A 213 -18.25 16.47 13.62
C SER A 213 -17.45 17.58 14.29
N GLY A 214 -17.49 18.79 13.68
CA GLY A 214 -16.85 19.98 14.24
C GLY A 214 -15.32 19.93 14.26
N ILE A 215 -14.70 19.04 13.47
CA ILE A 215 -13.24 18.96 13.36
C ILE A 215 -12.66 20.31 12.94
N PRO A 216 -11.78 20.93 13.75
CA PRO A 216 -11.20 22.21 13.38
C PRO A 216 -10.05 22.02 12.38
N GLN A 217 -9.89 22.96 11.44
CA GLN A 217 -8.75 22.96 10.51
C GLN A 217 -7.39 22.78 11.23
N LYS A 218 -7.25 23.36 12.41
CA LYS A 218 -6.02 23.25 13.21
C LYS A 218 -5.72 21.79 13.59
N ALA A 219 -6.73 20.96 13.85
CA ALA A 219 -6.52 19.55 14.15
C ALA A 219 -5.99 18.79 12.93
N LEU A 220 -6.58 19.03 11.73
CA LEU A 220 -6.10 18.48 10.47
C LEU A 220 -4.66 18.91 10.15
N LYS A 221 -4.39 20.22 10.25
CA LYS A 221 -3.02 20.76 10.03
C LYS A 221 -2.01 20.17 11.00
N ASN A 222 -2.34 20.12 12.29
CA ASN A 222 -1.46 19.53 13.30
C ASN A 222 -1.20 18.03 13.01
N TRP A 223 -2.24 17.28 12.59
CA TRP A 223 -2.07 15.87 12.28
C TRP A 223 -1.15 15.69 11.05
N TYR A 224 -1.39 16.45 9.99
CA TYR A 224 -0.54 16.49 8.80
C TYR A 224 0.92 16.85 9.16
N GLU A 225 1.13 17.95 9.88
CA GLU A 225 2.46 18.43 10.29
C GLU A 225 3.22 17.48 11.21
N ASN A 226 2.55 16.56 11.89
CA ASN A 226 3.16 15.58 12.78
C ASN A 226 3.44 14.22 12.12
N HIS A 227 2.78 13.92 11.00
CA HIS A 227 2.87 12.58 10.38
C HIS A 227 3.45 12.60 8.97
N TYR A 228 3.27 13.69 8.20
CA TYR A 228 3.70 13.79 6.80
C TYR A 228 5.12 14.33 6.71
N SER A 229 6.09 13.46 7.04
CA SER A 229 7.53 13.74 6.94
C SER A 229 8.11 13.00 5.73
N ALA A 230 8.97 13.67 4.97
CA ALA A 230 9.64 13.07 3.80
C ALA A 230 10.36 11.75 4.15
N SER A 231 10.94 11.64 5.35
CA SER A 231 11.60 10.43 5.83
C SER A 231 10.66 9.22 6.06
N ARG A 232 9.35 9.42 5.94
CA ARG A 232 8.30 8.39 5.99
C ARG A 232 7.52 8.30 4.68
N MET A 233 8.09 8.79 3.59
CA MET A 233 7.45 8.83 2.28
C MET A 233 8.22 7.99 1.28
N HIS A 234 7.48 7.25 0.47
CA HIS A 234 7.97 6.34 -0.55
C HIS A 234 7.31 6.70 -1.88
N LEU A 235 8.09 7.32 -2.77
CA LEU A 235 7.66 7.74 -4.10
C LEU A 235 8.01 6.66 -5.13
N VAL A 236 7.10 6.32 -6.01
CA VAL A 236 7.37 5.46 -7.17
C VAL A 236 6.86 6.13 -8.44
N LEU A 237 7.67 6.10 -9.49
CA LEU A 237 7.37 6.71 -10.79
C LEU A 237 7.60 5.70 -11.91
N ILE A 238 6.72 5.69 -12.90
CA ILE A 238 6.89 4.96 -14.16
C ILE A 238 6.61 5.88 -15.34
N SER A 239 7.51 5.90 -16.32
CA SER A 239 7.40 6.76 -17.50
C SER A 239 8.27 6.22 -18.63
N PRO A 240 8.03 6.58 -19.91
CA PRO A 240 8.98 6.36 -21.00
C PRO A 240 10.20 7.28 -20.94
N LEU A 241 10.26 8.24 -20.04
CA LEU A 241 11.41 9.13 -19.83
C LEU A 241 12.64 8.34 -19.36
N SER A 242 13.82 8.91 -19.57
CA SER A 242 15.07 8.35 -19.04
C SER A 242 15.09 8.39 -17.50
N LEU A 243 15.87 7.50 -16.87
CA LEU A 243 16.07 7.53 -15.42
C LEU A 243 16.65 8.87 -14.96
N GLU A 244 17.53 9.50 -15.75
CA GLU A 244 18.11 10.82 -15.49
C GLU A 244 17.03 11.91 -15.40
N ASP A 245 16.15 11.97 -16.42
CA ASP A 245 15.08 12.98 -16.46
C ASP A 245 14.08 12.77 -15.30
N MET A 246 13.72 11.53 -15.00
CA MET A 246 12.83 11.23 -13.89
C MET A 246 13.48 11.50 -12.52
N ARG A 247 14.78 11.25 -12.38
CA ARG A 247 15.54 11.58 -11.16
C ARG A 247 15.54 13.09 -10.93
N GLN A 248 15.85 13.86 -11.96
CA GLN A 248 15.85 15.32 -11.88
C GLN A 248 14.45 15.84 -11.52
N MET A 249 13.40 15.30 -12.16
CA MET A 249 12.01 15.65 -11.84
C MET A 249 11.65 15.32 -10.39
N ALA A 250 12.06 14.16 -9.86
CA ALA A 250 11.84 13.80 -8.47
C ALA A 250 12.56 14.76 -7.50
N LEU A 251 13.79 15.16 -7.83
CA LEU A 251 14.55 16.14 -7.06
C LEU A 251 13.87 17.51 -7.07
N ASP A 252 13.51 18.01 -8.24
CA ASP A 252 12.91 19.34 -8.41
C ASP A 252 11.55 19.45 -7.68
N CYS A 253 10.72 18.41 -7.78
CA CYS A 253 9.38 18.42 -7.20
C CYS A 253 9.36 18.09 -5.70
N PHE A 254 10.17 17.14 -5.22
CA PHE A 254 10.01 16.57 -3.87
C PHE A 254 11.08 16.96 -2.86
N SER A 255 12.19 17.62 -3.26
CA SER A 255 13.22 18.08 -2.32
C SER A 255 12.69 19.10 -1.30
N ALA A 256 11.65 19.85 -1.66
CA ALA A 256 11.02 20.82 -0.76
C ALA A 256 10.09 20.19 0.30
N VAL A 257 9.78 18.91 0.18
CA VAL A 257 8.96 18.20 1.19
C VAL A 257 9.71 18.17 2.52
N ARG A 258 9.06 18.65 3.58
CA ARG A 258 9.66 18.78 4.90
C ARG A 258 10.02 17.41 5.50
N SER A 259 11.18 17.34 6.14
CA SER A 259 11.63 16.18 6.90
C SER A 259 11.76 16.55 8.38
N PHE A 260 11.22 15.72 9.24
CA PHE A 260 11.30 15.85 10.69
C PHE A 260 11.17 14.47 11.34
N PRO A 261 11.71 14.28 12.56
CA PRO A 261 11.52 13.04 13.31
C PRO A 261 10.06 12.83 13.67
N VAL A 262 9.47 11.72 13.22
CA VAL A 262 8.11 11.32 13.62
C VAL A 262 8.20 10.33 14.77
N LYS A 263 7.50 10.64 15.85
CA LYS A 263 7.39 9.73 16.99
C LYS A 263 6.47 8.58 16.62
N GLN A 264 7.02 7.39 16.47
CA GLN A 264 6.21 6.18 16.26
C GLN A 264 5.34 5.91 17.51
N ARG A 265 4.09 5.59 17.26
CA ARG A 265 3.17 5.15 18.31
C ARG A 265 3.57 3.74 18.76
N ALA A 266 3.81 3.55 20.07
CA ALA A 266 3.93 2.21 20.61
C ALA A 266 2.57 1.50 20.55
N LEU A 267 2.51 0.37 19.86
CA LEU A 267 1.30 -0.43 19.74
C LEU A 267 1.18 -1.37 20.95
N PRO A 268 0.02 -1.48 21.58
CA PRO A 268 -0.21 -2.41 22.68
C PRO A 268 -0.37 -3.83 22.15
N GLY A 269 0.69 -4.61 22.08
CA GLY A 269 0.68 -6.06 21.82
C GLY A 269 -0.33 -6.53 20.74
N SER A 270 -1.16 -7.51 21.10
CA SER A 270 -2.16 -8.12 20.21
C SER A 270 -3.33 -7.17 19.90
N PHE A 271 -3.75 -7.11 18.63
CA PHE A 271 -4.95 -6.38 18.21
C PHE A 271 -6.23 -7.22 18.40
N THR A 272 -6.13 -8.53 18.57
CA THR A 272 -7.24 -9.38 18.95
C THR A 272 -7.43 -9.41 20.47
N SER A 273 -8.68 -9.48 20.91
CA SER A 273 -9.04 -9.56 22.32
C SER A 273 -9.17 -11.00 22.81
N ALA A 274 -9.14 -11.19 24.14
CA ALA A 274 -9.46 -12.49 24.74
C ALA A 274 -10.90 -12.94 24.44
N LYS A 275 -11.83 -12.01 24.20
CA LYS A 275 -13.22 -12.31 23.84
C LYS A 275 -13.37 -12.88 22.43
N GLN A 276 -12.42 -12.61 21.54
CA GLN A 276 -12.43 -13.15 20.18
C GLN A 276 -11.79 -14.53 20.11
N ARG A 277 -10.73 -14.74 20.89
CA ARG A 277 -9.94 -16.00 20.82
C ARG A 277 -10.72 -17.19 21.35
N GLY A 278 -10.87 -18.21 20.51
CA GLY A 278 -11.59 -19.44 20.85
C GLY A 278 -13.11 -19.29 20.92
N HIS A 279 -13.67 -18.23 20.34
CA HIS A 279 -15.12 -17.99 20.31
C HIS A 279 -15.60 -17.92 18.86
N MET A 280 -16.87 -18.29 18.66
CA MET A 280 -17.58 -18.17 17.39
C MET A 280 -18.59 -17.02 17.50
N PHE A 281 -18.66 -16.21 16.44
CA PHE A 281 -19.61 -15.11 16.32
C PHE A 281 -20.53 -15.36 15.12
N PHE A 282 -21.81 -15.12 15.31
CA PHE A 282 -22.81 -15.21 14.26
C PHE A 282 -23.18 -13.80 13.81
N ILE A 283 -23.00 -13.53 12.54
CA ILE A 283 -23.29 -12.23 11.92
C ILE A 283 -24.46 -12.43 10.96
N GLN A 284 -25.53 -11.65 11.15
CA GLN A 284 -26.65 -11.63 10.22
C GLN A 284 -26.23 -10.87 8.95
N PRO A 285 -26.11 -11.53 7.79
CA PRO A 285 -25.74 -10.85 6.54
C PRO A 285 -26.91 -10.03 5.99
N VAL A 286 -26.58 -9.06 5.12
CA VAL A 286 -27.54 -8.31 4.30
C VAL A 286 -27.94 -9.12 3.08
N LYS A 287 -26.97 -9.81 2.48
CA LYS A 287 -27.18 -10.70 1.33
C LYS A 287 -27.34 -12.14 1.78
N GLU A 288 -27.84 -12.97 0.89
CA GLU A 288 -27.97 -14.42 1.13
C GLU A 288 -26.58 -15.10 0.99
N ILE A 289 -25.76 -14.99 2.05
CA ILE A 289 -24.39 -15.53 2.12
C ILE A 289 -24.31 -16.51 3.28
N LYS A 290 -23.68 -17.67 3.03
CA LYS A 290 -23.34 -18.67 4.03
C LYS A 290 -21.82 -18.79 4.05
N GLN A 291 -21.18 -18.04 4.95
CA GLN A 291 -19.72 -17.99 5.05
C GLN A 291 -19.28 -18.37 6.45
N LEU A 292 -18.25 -19.18 6.53
CA LEU A 292 -17.50 -19.48 7.76
C LEU A 292 -16.08 -18.97 7.60
N SER A 293 -15.66 -18.04 8.46
CA SER A 293 -14.31 -17.48 8.49
C SER A 293 -13.57 -17.91 9.74
N LEU A 294 -12.41 -18.51 9.58
CA LEU A 294 -11.46 -18.82 10.66
C LEU A 294 -10.29 -17.86 10.58
N ARG A 295 -9.93 -17.20 11.69
CA ARG A 295 -8.92 -16.14 11.70
C ARG A 295 -7.91 -16.33 12.82
N TRP A 296 -6.64 -16.08 12.51
CA TRP A 296 -5.51 -16.12 13.45
C TRP A 296 -4.68 -14.85 13.32
N GLU A 297 -4.48 -14.18 14.45
CA GLU A 297 -3.43 -13.18 14.54
C GLU A 297 -2.08 -13.90 14.54
N ILE A 298 -1.23 -13.54 13.60
CA ILE A 298 0.09 -14.14 13.46
C ILE A 298 1.05 -13.51 14.48
N PRO A 299 1.82 -14.30 15.24
CA PRO A 299 2.81 -13.77 16.16
C PRO A 299 3.81 -12.86 15.46
N GLN A 300 4.15 -11.74 16.10
CA GLN A 300 5.04 -10.70 15.55
C GLN A 300 6.33 -11.26 14.94
N ALA A 301 6.95 -12.26 15.59
CA ALA A 301 8.17 -12.88 15.08
C ALA A 301 8.05 -13.49 13.67
N PHE A 302 6.84 -13.89 13.26
CA PHE A 302 6.55 -14.40 11.91
C PHE A 302 5.97 -13.31 11.00
N ALA A 303 5.17 -12.38 11.56
CA ALA A 303 4.62 -11.29 10.80
C ALA A 303 5.71 -10.32 10.29
N SER A 304 6.77 -10.10 11.08
CA SER A 304 7.90 -9.24 10.71
C SER A 304 8.93 -9.88 9.79
N ASP A 305 8.87 -11.23 9.61
CA ASP A 305 9.82 -11.95 8.76
C ASP A 305 9.34 -11.99 7.30
N ILE A 306 9.63 -10.93 6.57
CA ILE A 306 9.26 -10.80 5.15
C ILE A 306 10.07 -11.74 4.23
N ASN A 307 11.21 -12.25 4.70
CA ASN A 307 12.09 -13.08 3.87
C ASN A 307 11.65 -14.54 3.82
N ARG A 308 11.10 -15.08 4.92
CA ARG A 308 10.69 -16.48 4.98
C ARG A 308 9.30 -16.73 4.44
N GLN A 309 8.43 -15.72 4.46
CA GLN A 309 7.07 -15.76 3.94
C GLN A 309 6.28 -17.01 4.37
N ALA A 310 6.42 -17.41 5.64
CA ALA A 310 5.77 -18.62 6.16
C ALA A 310 4.24 -18.64 5.99
N PRO A 311 3.50 -17.50 6.14
CA PRO A 311 2.07 -17.47 5.87
C PRO A 311 1.71 -17.81 4.42
N ASP A 312 2.54 -17.39 3.44
CA ASP A 312 2.34 -17.71 2.02
C ASP A 312 2.43 -19.21 1.76
N LEU A 313 3.43 -19.86 2.34
CA LEU A 313 3.61 -21.30 2.19
C LEU A 313 2.41 -22.07 2.76
N ILE A 314 1.92 -21.69 3.94
CA ILE A 314 0.75 -22.34 4.54
C ILE A 314 -0.50 -22.08 3.71
N ALA A 315 -0.72 -20.82 3.26
CA ALA A 315 -1.84 -20.47 2.41
C ALA A 315 -1.80 -21.24 1.08
N TYR A 316 -0.62 -21.37 0.46
CA TYR A 316 -0.44 -22.13 -0.76
C TYR A 316 -0.81 -23.61 -0.58
N ALA A 317 -0.34 -24.24 0.50
CA ALA A 317 -0.64 -25.64 0.78
C ALA A 317 -2.14 -25.90 1.00
N LEU A 318 -2.82 -25.00 1.71
CA LEU A 318 -4.26 -25.14 2.00
C LEU A 318 -5.16 -24.77 0.83
N ASN A 319 -4.73 -23.84 -0.04
CA ASN A 319 -5.43 -23.48 -1.27
C ASN A 319 -5.23 -24.50 -2.41
N LYS A 320 -4.29 -25.44 -2.23
CA LYS A 320 -4.00 -26.42 -3.28
C LYS A 320 -5.20 -27.34 -3.53
N GLU A 321 -5.69 -27.35 -4.78
CA GLU A 321 -6.66 -28.33 -5.22
C GLU A 321 -5.95 -29.59 -5.72
N GLY A 322 -6.45 -30.76 -5.35
CA GLY A 322 -5.92 -32.05 -5.76
C GLY A 322 -6.48 -33.17 -4.88
N ASP A 323 -6.24 -34.42 -5.27
CA ASP A 323 -6.68 -35.58 -4.51
C ASP A 323 -6.16 -35.51 -3.07
N ASN A 324 -7.05 -35.74 -2.10
CA ASN A 324 -6.76 -35.67 -0.66
C ASN A 324 -6.44 -34.26 -0.12
N SER A 325 -6.71 -33.17 -0.87
CA SER A 325 -6.62 -31.82 -0.34
C SER A 325 -7.81 -31.50 0.56
N LEU A 326 -7.64 -30.48 1.43
CA LEU A 326 -8.72 -29.95 2.30
C LEU A 326 -9.94 -29.55 1.45
N ILE A 327 -9.72 -28.82 0.35
CA ILE A 327 -10.78 -28.35 -0.54
C ILE A 327 -11.56 -29.53 -1.13
N GLN A 328 -10.87 -30.54 -1.66
CA GLN A 328 -11.53 -31.72 -2.26
C GLN A 328 -12.28 -32.56 -1.23
N LEU A 329 -11.73 -32.71 -0.03
CA LEU A 329 -12.40 -33.40 1.07
C LEU A 329 -13.74 -32.71 1.40
N LEU A 330 -13.72 -31.41 1.64
CA LEU A 330 -14.92 -30.64 2.02
C LEU A 330 -15.93 -30.54 0.88
N LYS A 331 -15.47 -30.42 -0.39
CA LYS A 331 -16.36 -30.46 -1.58
C LYS A 331 -17.03 -31.82 -1.74
N LYS A 332 -16.28 -32.92 -1.58
CA LYS A 332 -16.81 -34.30 -1.67
C LYS A 332 -17.88 -34.58 -0.61
N GLU A 333 -17.68 -34.06 0.59
CA GLU A 333 -18.65 -34.12 1.68
C GLU A 333 -19.80 -33.13 1.54
N GLN A 334 -19.81 -32.36 0.45
CA GLN A 334 -20.82 -31.32 0.19
C GLN A 334 -20.95 -30.27 1.33
N ILE A 335 -19.83 -29.95 1.97
CA ILE A 335 -19.78 -28.97 3.06
C ILE A 335 -19.54 -27.57 2.51
N ILE A 336 -18.64 -27.43 1.52
CA ILE A 336 -18.29 -26.12 0.94
C ILE A 336 -18.58 -26.08 -0.56
N GLU A 337 -18.84 -24.86 -1.05
CA GLU A 337 -18.78 -24.49 -2.46
C GLU A 337 -17.35 -24.09 -2.85
N SER A 338 -16.72 -23.27 -2.02
CA SER A 338 -15.34 -22.83 -2.19
C SER A 338 -14.65 -22.55 -0.86
N LEU A 339 -13.31 -22.56 -0.88
CA LEU A 339 -12.45 -22.19 0.24
C LEU A 339 -11.33 -21.30 -0.29
N HIS A 340 -11.04 -20.25 0.43
CA HIS A 340 -9.93 -19.35 0.15
C HIS A 340 -9.10 -19.10 1.41
N VAL A 341 -7.78 -19.25 1.30
CA VAL A 341 -6.84 -18.96 2.39
C VAL A 341 -6.02 -17.75 2.00
N SER A 342 -5.99 -16.78 2.88
CA SER A 342 -5.28 -15.51 2.65
C SER A 342 -4.67 -14.98 3.95
N TYR A 343 -3.89 -13.94 3.83
CA TYR A 343 -3.46 -13.15 4.98
C TYR A 343 -3.53 -11.66 4.63
N ASN A 344 -3.75 -10.85 5.66
CA ASN A 344 -3.73 -9.39 5.56
C ASN A 344 -2.67 -8.83 6.51
N ARG A 345 -1.75 -8.06 5.98
CA ARG A 345 -0.72 -7.36 6.74
C ARG A 345 -1.22 -5.96 7.10
N PHE A 346 -1.32 -5.67 8.38
CA PHE A 346 -1.74 -4.36 8.89
C PHE A 346 -0.57 -3.38 9.02
N ASN A 347 0.60 -3.88 9.38
CA ASN A 347 1.87 -3.15 9.41
C ASN A 347 3.04 -4.16 9.38
N LYS A 348 4.27 -3.67 9.62
CA LYS A 348 5.48 -4.54 9.63
C LYS A 348 5.42 -5.69 10.65
N GLU A 349 4.62 -5.57 11.71
CA GLU A 349 4.62 -6.46 12.87
C GLU A 349 3.29 -7.18 13.11
N ALA A 350 2.22 -6.76 12.45
CA ALA A 350 0.87 -7.26 12.66
C ALA A 350 0.27 -7.84 11.37
N MET A 351 -0.21 -9.06 11.45
CA MET A 351 -0.80 -9.81 10.34
C MET A 351 -1.96 -10.67 10.84
N LEU A 352 -2.99 -10.77 10.03
CA LEU A 352 -4.12 -11.66 10.21
C LEU A 352 -4.12 -12.72 9.12
N PHE A 353 -4.10 -13.98 9.49
CA PHE A 353 -4.27 -15.11 8.59
C PHE A 353 -5.74 -15.55 8.62
N SER A 354 -6.33 -15.81 7.46
CA SER A 354 -7.75 -16.12 7.32
C SER A 354 -7.96 -17.34 6.43
N ILE A 355 -8.93 -18.17 6.82
CA ILE A 355 -9.51 -19.24 5.98
C ILE A 355 -10.99 -18.93 5.86
N ASP A 356 -11.44 -18.59 4.66
CA ASP A 356 -12.81 -18.23 4.34
C ASP A 356 -13.45 -19.36 3.53
N MET A 357 -14.57 -19.89 4.00
CA MET A 357 -15.30 -20.97 3.39
C MET A 357 -16.72 -20.54 3.03
N TYR A 358 -17.12 -20.67 1.79
CA TYR A 358 -18.50 -20.53 1.39
C TYR A 358 -19.20 -21.88 1.53
N LEU A 359 -20.20 -21.91 2.41
CA LEU A 359 -20.87 -23.16 2.81
C LEU A 359 -22.04 -23.48 1.91
N THR A 360 -22.29 -24.77 1.69
CA THR A 360 -23.56 -25.28 1.17
C THR A 360 -24.64 -25.28 2.26
N GLU A 361 -25.90 -25.62 1.93
CA GLU A 361 -26.94 -25.85 2.94
C GLU A 361 -26.55 -26.96 3.92
N ASN A 362 -25.96 -28.05 3.39
CA ASN A 362 -25.44 -29.14 4.20
C ASN A 362 -24.27 -28.68 5.09
N GLY A 363 -23.40 -27.83 4.56
CA GLY A 363 -22.26 -27.27 5.29
C GLY A 363 -22.68 -26.41 6.48
N LEU A 364 -23.77 -25.65 6.32
CA LEU A 364 -24.30 -24.84 7.42
C LEU A 364 -24.76 -25.70 8.62
N LEU A 365 -25.17 -26.92 8.38
CA LEU A 365 -25.52 -27.91 9.44
C LEU A 365 -24.33 -28.69 9.98
N ARG A 366 -23.17 -28.57 9.31
CA ARG A 366 -21.93 -29.34 9.61
C ARG A 366 -20.73 -28.43 9.82
N ILE A 367 -20.91 -27.28 10.47
CA ILE A 367 -19.84 -26.29 10.75
C ILE A 367 -18.69 -26.94 11.52
N ASP A 368 -19.00 -27.78 12.51
CA ASP A 368 -18.00 -28.46 13.34
C ASP A 368 -17.11 -29.39 12.50
N ASP A 369 -17.69 -30.08 11.52
CA ASP A 369 -16.90 -30.93 10.59
C ASP A 369 -15.95 -30.10 9.73
N ALA A 370 -16.41 -28.93 9.24
CA ALA A 370 -15.57 -28.01 8.48
C ALA A 370 -14.40 -27.48 9.31
N VAL A 371 -14.67 -27.05 10.55
CA VAL A 371 -13.64 -26.59 11.49
C VAL A 371 -12.65 -27.72 11.81
N GLN A 372 -13.15 -28.92 12.11
CA GLN A 372 -12.32 -30.09 12.42
C GLN A 372 -11.40 -30.44 11.23
N ALA A 373 -11.90 -30.42 10.00
CA ALA A 373 -11.10 -30.71 8.80
C ALA A 373 -9.95 -29.71 8.61
N VAL A 374 -10.21 -28.41 8.87
CA VAL A 374 -9.15 -27.39 8.84
C VAL A 374 -8.08 -27.67 9.87
N PHE A 375 -8.45 -27.91 11.13
CA PHE A 375 -7.46 -28.17 12.18
C PHE A 375 -6.70 -29.48 11.95
N GLN A 376 -7.32 -30.51 11.41
CA GLN A 376 -6.64 -31.76 11.00
C GLN A 376 -5.63 -31.51 9.89
N SER A 377 -5.96 -30.65 8.92
CA SER A 377 -5.04 -30.29 7.84
C SER A 377 -3.83 -29.51 8.35
N LEU A 378 -4.05 -28.55 9.25
CA LEU A 378 -2.97 -27.81 9.91
C LEU A 378 -2.10 -28.73 10.77
N GLU A 379 -2.71 -29.64 11.55
CA GLU A 379 -1.98 -30.60 12.36
C GLU A 379 -1.15 -31.57 11.51
N ARG A 380 -1.69 -31.98 10.36
CA ARG A 380 -0.94 -32.80 9.41
C ARG A 380 0.31 -32.08 8.90
N LEU A 381 0.18 -30.81 8.49
CA LEU A 381 1.35 -30.00 8.11
C LEU A 381 2.36 -29.85 9.25
N ARG A 382 1.89 -29.74 10.49
CA ARG A 382 2.76 -29.65 11.67
C ARG A 382 3.51 -30.94 11.94
N LEU A 383 2.87 -32.11 11.80
CA LEU A 383 3.46 -33.43 12.10
C LEU A 383 4.33 -33.96 10.96
N GLU A 384 3.89 -33.84 9.72
CA GLU A 384 4.57 -34.37 8.53
C GLU A 384 5.60 -33.37 7.96
N GLY A 385 5.53 -32.09 8.37
CA GLY A 385 6.31 -31.01 7.79
C GLY A 385 5.71 -30.50 6.48
N TYR A 386 6.26 -29.40 5.96
CA TYR A 386 5.83 -28.84 4.69
C TYR A 386 6.29 -29.73 3.54
N PRO A 387 5.39 -30.16 2.63
CA PRO A 387 5.75 -31.08 1.55
C PRO A 387 6.78 -30.44 0.59
N ARG A 388 7.90 -31.13 0.38
CA ARG A 388 8.99 -30.62 -0.47
C ARG A 388 8.53 -30.29 -1.88
N TYR A 389 7.65 -31.09 -2.47
CA TYR A 389 7.16 -30.85 -3.83
C TYR A 389 6.32 -29.54 -3.95
N LEU A 390 5.57 -29.17 -2.91
CA LEU A 390 4.83 -27.90 -2.88
C LEU A 390 5.80 -26.71 -2.77
N PHE A 391 6.86 -26.85 -2.01
CA PHE A 391 7.90 -25.83 -1.93
C PHE A 391 8.60 -25.64 -3.28
N ASP A 392 8.99 -26.72 -3.94
CA ASP A 392 9.64 -26.66 -5.24
C ASP A 392 8.70 -26.10 -6.32
N GLU A 393 7.40 -26.41 -6.24
CA GLU A 393 6.36 -25.88 -7.13
C GLU A 393 6.19 -24.37 -6.96
N ILE A 394 6.03 -23.86 -5.71
CA ILE A 394 5.86 -22.42 -5.47
C ILE A 394 7.10 -21.63 -5.86
N VAL A 395 8.30 -22.16 -5.60
CA VAL A 395 9.56 -21.55 -6.05
C VAL A 395 9.60 -21.47 -7.56
N SER A 396 9.24 -22.55 -8.27
CA SER A 396 9.24 -22.59 -9.73
C SER A 396 8.23 -21.59 -10.32
N ILE A 397 7.01 -21.57 -9.79
CA ILE A 397 5.95 -20.63 -10.23
C ILE A 397 6.36 -19.19 -9.96
N SER A 398 6.87 -18.89 -8.78
CA SER A 398 7.31 -17.54 -8.41
C SER A 398 8.47 -17.06 -9.29
N THR A 399 9.43 -17.96 -9.57
CA THR A 399 10.55 -17.68 -10.48
C THR A 399 10.05 -17.38 -11.90
N LEU A 400 9.16 -18.22 -12.43
CA LEU A 400 8.58 -18.00 -13.75
C LEU A 400 7.77 -16.71 -13.82
N ASN A 401 6.95 -16.44 -12.81
CA ASN A 401 6.15 -15.20 -12.75
C ASN A 401 7.03 -13.96 -12.69
N TYR A 402 8.16 -14.01 -12.01
CA TYR A 402 9.13 -12.92 -11.98
C TYR A 402 9.84 -12.76 -13.32
N GLN A 403 10.37 -13.84 -13.88
CA GLN A 403 11.15 -13.81 -15.12
C GLN A 403 10.30 -13.48 -16.36
N TYR A 404 9.06 -13.94 -16.40
CA TYR A 404 8.13 -13.79 -17.51
C TYR A 404 6.93 -12.91 -17.17
N GLN A 405 7.14 -11.93 -16.27
CA GLN A 405 6.09 -10.97 -15.92
C GLN A 405 5.61 -10.21 -17.15
N SER A 406 4.30 -9.97 -17.22
CA SER A 406 3.69 -9.14 -18.26
C SER A 406 3.87 -7.65 -17.93
N ARG A 407 3.84 -6.80 -18.97
CA ARG A 407 3.65 -5.37 -18.75
C ARG A 407 2.22 -5.16 -18.25
N ASN A 408 2.08 -4.66 -17.05
CA ASN A 408 0.80 -4.26 -16.48
C ASN A 408 0.52 -2.79 -16.81
N ASP A 409 -0.72 -2.37 -16.63
CA ASP A 409 -1.11 -0.96 -16.63
C ASP A 409 -0.20 -0.16 -15.67
N ALA A 410 0.21 1.05 -16.08
CA ALA A 410 1.13 1.87 -15.30
C ALA A 410 0.54 2.24 -13.93
N PHE A 411 -0.76 2.56 -13.88
CA PHE A 411 -1.46 2.89 -12.64
C PHE A 411 -1.48 1.70 -11.66
N ASP A 412 -1.81 0.49 -12.14
CA ASP A 412 -1.83 -0.72 -11.32
C ASP A 412 -0.42 -1.10 -10.83
N THR A 413 0.59 -0.91 -11.68
CA THR A 413 2.00 -1.11 -11.32
C THR A 413 2.40 -0.20 -10.17
N ILE A 414 2.11 1.10 -10.27
CA ILE A 414 2.42 2.08 -9.24
C ILE A 414 1.67 1.80 -7.94
N MET A 415 0.37 1.49 -8.02
CA MET A 415 -0.45 1.15 -6.86
C MET A 415 0.15 -0.02 -6.07
N ASN A 416 0.53 -1.08 -6.76
CA ASN A 416 1.10 -2.27 -6.13
C ASN A 416 2.46 -1.97 -5.48
N ILE A 417 3.37 -1.29 -6.18
CA ILE A 417 4.71 -0.98 -5.67
C ILE A 417 4.62 0.00 -4.49
N ALA A 418 3.91 1.13 -4.63
CA ALA A 418 3.76 2.11 -3.55
C ALA A 418 3.17 1.49 -2.29
N SER A 419 2.23 0.54 -2.44
CA SER A 419 1.62 -0.16 -1.30
C SER A 419 2.60 -1.06 -0.55
N GLN A 420 3.66 -1.55 -1.20
CA GLN A 420 4.63 -2.49 -0.62
C GLN A 420 5.92 -1.82 -0.15
N MET A 421 6.34 -0.70 -0.77
CA MET A 421 7.59 -0.01 -0.43
C MET A 421 7.79 0.26 1.07
N PRO A 422 6.78 0.62 1.88
CA PRO A 422 6.96 0.80 3.32
C PRO A 422 7.40 -0.47 4.07
N TYR A 423 7.31 -1.64 3.45
CA TYR A 423 7.68 -2.92 4.07
C TYR A 423 9.06 -3.46 3.67
N GLU A 424 9.71 -2.86 2.68
CA GLU A 424 11.02 -3.27 2.15
C GLU A 424 12.25 -2.74 2.93
#